data_406c38af192f1d67b05fac8db9987732
#
_entry.id   406c38af192f1d67b05fac8db9987732
#
_cell.length_a   1.000
_cell.length_b   1.000
_cell.length_c   1.000
_cell.angle_alpha   90.00
_cell.angle_beta   90.00
_cell.angle_gamma   90.00
#
_symmetry.space_group_name_H-M   'P 1'
#
loop_
_entity.id
_entity.type
_entity.pdbx_description
1 polymer ?
#
loop_
_entity_poly.entity_id
_entity_poly.type
_entity_poly.pdbx_seq_one_letter_code
_entity_poly.pdbx_strand_id
1 'polypeptide(L)'
;MRRICVYCGSRSGRGAGYTEAAAALSDALCNRQLGLVYGGASVGMMGTVADGVLARGGEAIGVIPESLVSKEVAHQGLSELIVTPDMHERKKVMADRADGFIAMPGGLGTLEELFEILTWAQLRFHAKPCGLLNVNGYYDPLVAFLDNAVTEGFIRPDHRGLLKVADDPATLLETLGFPAPEPR
;
A
#
# COMPACT_ATOMS: atom_id res chain seq x y z
N MET A 1 -2.11 15.63 -8.83
CA MET A 1 -1.38 14.37 -9.09
C MET A 1 -2.13 13.25 -8.40
N ARG A 2 -2.32 12.07 -9.06
CA ARG A 2 -2.91 10.90 -8.41
C ARG A 2 -1.89 10.26 -7.48
N ARG A 3 -2.38 9.62 -6.41
CA ARG A 3 -1.53 9.01 -5.37
C ARG A 3 -1.98 7.60 -5.04
N ILE A 4 -1.03 6.73 -4.75
CA ILE A 4 -1.27 5.37 -4.22
C ILE A 4 -0.87 5.33 -2.75
N CYS A 5 -1.79 4.87 -1.92
CA CYS A 5 -1.48 4.52 -0.54
C CYS A 5 -0.87 3.13 -0.48
N VAL A 6 0.31 3.01 0.11
CA VAL A 6 1.02 1.73 0.24
C VAL A 6 1.07 1.33 1.71
N TYR A 7 0.46 0.19 2.02
CA TYR A 7 0.56 -0.50 3.31
C TYR A 7 1.65 -1.56 3.22
N CYS A 8 2.64 -1.54 4.07
CA CYS A 8 3.74 -2.50 4.05
C CYS A 8 4.43 -2.62 5.42
N GLY A 9 5.30 -3.62 5.57
CA GLY A 9 5.95 -3.89 6.84
C GLY A 9 6.95 -2.82 7.27
N SER A 10 7.04 -2.59 8.59
CA SER A 10 8.12 -1.85 9.24
C SER A 10 9.44 -2.64 9.32
N ARG A 11 9.44 -3.88 8.81
CA ARG A 11 10.60 -4.76 8.67
C ARG A 11 10.77 -5.14 7.20
N SER A 12 11.99 -5.49 6.80
CA SER A 12 12.30 -5.84 5.40
C SER A 12 11.97 -7.29 5.02
N GLY A 13 11.55 -8.12 5.98
CA GLY A 13 11.35 -9.55 5.76
C GLY A 13 12.67 -10.33 5.66
N ARG A 14 12.61 -11.58 5.21
CA ARG A 14 13.78 -12.43 5.00
C ARG A 14 14.14 -12.49 3.53
N GLY A 15 15.36 -12.14 3.22
CA GLY A 15 15.88 -12.15 1.84
C GLY A 15 15.62 -10.86 1.07
N ALA A 16 16.35 -10.70 -0.04
CA ALA A 16 16.37 -9.47 -0.83
C ALA A 16 15.08 -9.22 -1.65
N GLY A 17 14.34 -10.28 -1.99
CA GLY A 17 13.20 -10.18 -2.90
C GLY A 17 12.10 -9.20 -2.46
N TYR A 18 11.90 -9.00 -1.16
CA TYR A 18 10.92 -8.03 -0.67
C TYR A 18 11.38 -6.58 -0.87
N THR A 19 12.65 -6.29 -0.60
CA THR A 19 13.22 -4.95 -0.83
C THR A 19 13.37 -4.65 -2.32
N GLU A 20 13.68 -5.65 -3.14
CA GLU A 20 13.67 -5.54 -4.60
C GLU A 20 12.28 -5.22 -5.13
N ALA A 21 11.23 -5.88 -4.63
CA ALA A 21 9.84 -5.59 -4.98
C ALA A 21 9.41 -4.19 -4.53
N ALA A 22 9.89 -3.71 -3.38
CA ALA A 22 9.64 -2.35 -2.91
C ALA A 22 10.30 -1.30 -3.84
N ALA A 23 11.52 -1.54 -4.27
CA ALA A 23 12.20 -0.70 -5.26
C ALA A 23 11.48 -0.72 -6.61
N ALA A 24 11.05 -1.90 -7.08
CA ALA A 24 10.29 -2.04 -8.32
C ALA A 24 8.92 -1.32 -8.26
N LEU A 25 8.25 -1.33 -7.09
CA LEU A 25 7.03 -0.55 -6.90
C LEU A 25 7.31 0.95 -6.99
N SER A 26 8.40 1.43 -6.38
CA SER A 26 8.81 2.84 -6.47
C SER A 26 9.05 3.27 -7.92
N ASP A 27 9.72 2.42 -8.72
CA ASP A 27 9.93 2.65 -10.16
C ASP A 27 8.59 2.72 -10.90
N ALA A 28 7.70 1.76 -10.64
CA ALA A 28 6.41 1.68 -11.30
C ALA A 28 5.50 2.87 -10.98
N LEU A 29 5.54 3.40 -9.75
CA LEU A 29 4.83 4.62 -9.34
C LEU A 29 5.38 5.86 -10.06
N CYS A 30 6.71 6.05 -10.03
CA CYS A 30 7.34 7.22 -10.64
C CYS A 30 7.17 7.24 -12.17
N ASN A 31 7.30 6.10 -12.84
CA ASN A 31 7.07 5.96 -14.28
C ASN A 31 5.64 6.31 -14.69
N ARG A 32 4.68 6.25 -13.77
CA ARG A 32 3.27 6.63 -13.96
C ARG A 32 2.91 8.02 -13.41
N GLN A 33 3.90 8.75 -12.92
CA GLN A 33 3.71 10.04 -12.26
C GLN A 33 2.69 9.97 -11.10
N LEU A 34 2.76 8.87 -10.34
CA LEU A 34 1.94 8.65 -9.15
C LEU A 34 2.74 9.02 -7.90
N GLY A 35 2.11 9.77 -6.99
CA GLY A 35 2.66 10.04 -5.68
C GLY A 35 2.45 8.86 -4.73
N LEU A 36 3.27 8.78 -3.69
CA LEU A 36 3.17 7.81 -2.60
C LEU A 36 2.48 8.46 -1.39
N VAL A 37 1.54 7.73 -0.79
CA VAL A 37 1.05 7.97 0.58
C VAL A 37 1.37 6.73 1.41
N TYR A 38 1.91 6.87 2.61
CA TYR A 38 2.29 5.70 3.42
C TYR A 38 2.41 6.05 4.92
N GLY A 39 2.81 5.10 5.74
CA GLY A 39 2.87 5.22 7.20
C GLY A 39 3.94 6.14 7.79
N GLY A 40 4.79 6.78 6.98
CA GLY A 40 5.71 7.83 7.41
C GLY A 40 7.03 7.37 8.04
N ALA A 41 7.26 6.05 8.22
CA ALA A 41 8.50 5.54 8.81
C ALA A 41 9.66 5.47 7.81
N SER A 42 10.90 5.62 8.31
CA SER A 42 12.14 5.50 7.52
C SER A 42 12.73 4.09 7.52
N VAL A 43 12.09 3.12 8.16
CA VAL A 43 12.62 1.76 8.37
C VAL A 43 11.84 0.70 7.58
N GLY A 44 12.50 -0.43 7.35
CA GLY A 44 11.91 -1.61 6.70
C GLY A 44 11.45 -1.34 5.28
N MET A 45 10.37 -2.03 4.87
CA MET A 45 9.76 -1.85 3.55
C MET A 45 9.26 -0.42 3.34
N MET A 46 8.76 0.23 4.39
CA MET A 46 8.28 1.61 4.34
C MET A 46 9.38 2.58 3.90
N GLY A 47 10.54 2.53 4.56
CA GLY A 47 11.69 3.34 4.18
C GLY A 47 12.14 3.07 2.74
N THR A 48 12.24 1.79 2.36
CA THR A 48 12.67 1.40 0.99
C THR A 48 11.77 1.99 -0.11
N VAL A 49 10.45 1.92 0.07
CA VAL A 49 9.51 2.50 -0.93
C VAL A 49 9.61 4.02 -0.96
N ALA A 50 9.65 4.68 0.19
CA ALA A 50 9.72 6.14 0.26
C ALA A 50 11.03 6.67 -0.33
N ASP A 51 12.17 6.10 0.07
CA ASP A 51 13.50 6.45 -0.48
C ASP A 51 13.56 6.26 -1.99
N GLY A 52 13.00 5.14 -2.48
CA GLY A 52 12.94 4.83 -3.90
C GLY A 52 12.15 5.86 -4.72
N VAL A 53 11.01 6.32 -4.20
CA VAL A 53 10.20 7.37 -4.84
C VAL A 53 10.91 8.71 -4.82
N LEU A 54 11.47 9.11 -3.67
CA LEU A 54 12.18 10.39 -3.50
C LEU A 54 13.44 10.46 -4.36
N ALA A 55 14.22 9.39 -4.44
CA ALA A 55 15.43 9.33 -5.27
C ALA A 55 15.16 9.55 -6.77
N ARG A 56 13.92 9.30 -7.20
CA ARG A 56 13.46 9.54 -8.59
C ARG A 56 12.73 10.87 -8.78
N GLY A 57 12.76 11.74 -7.77
CA GLY A 57 12.07 13.04 -7.78
C GLY A 57 10.55 12.93 -7.67
N GLY A 58 10.03 11.77 -7.21
CA GLY A 58 8.61 11.57 -6.95
C GLY A 58 8.16 12.21 -5.63
N GLU A 59 6.84 12.32 -5.45
CA GLU A 59 6.23 12.82 -4.22
C GLU A 59 5.99 11.67 -3.23
N ALA A 60 6.44 11.83 -1.99
CA ALA A 60 6.16 10.91 -0.90
C ALA A 60 5.58 11.66 0.30
N ILE A 61 4.36 11.27 0.71
CA ILE A 61 3.63 11.82 1.85
C ILE A 61 3.56 10.74 2.93
N GLY A 62 4.15 11.03 4.10
CA GLY A 62 4.07 10.17 5.27
C GLY A 62 2.94 10.63 6.20
N VAL A 63 2.21 9.69 6.78
CA VAL A 63 1.19 9.97 7.79
C VAL A 63 1.49 9.12 9.02
N ILE A 64 1.79 9.77 10.15
CA ILE A 64 2.23 9.09 11.36
C ILE A 64 1.50 9.65 12.59
N PRO A 65 1.01 8.82 13.51
CA PRO A 65 0.46 9.33 14.76
C PRO A 65 1.58 9.81 15.69
N GLU A 66 1.30 10.84 16.45
CA GLU A 66 2.26 11.48 17.39
C GLU A 66 2.94 10.45 18.30
N SER A 67 2.19 9.47 18.80
CA SER A 67 2.69 8.39 19.66
C SER A 67 3.73 7.48 19.00
N LEU A 68 3.84 7.48 17.67
CA LEU A 68 4.78 6.64 16.92
C LEU A 68 5.94 7.41 16.29
N VAL A 69 5.92 8.73 16.30
CA VAL A 69 6.98 9.58 15.69
C VAL A 69 8.38 9.17 16.15
N SER A 70 8.56 8.95 17.46
CA SER A 70 9.84 8.53 18.02
C SER A 70 10.10 7.02 17.89
N LYS A 71 9.04 6.19 17.88
CA LYS A 71 9.15 4.73 17.87
C LYS A 71 9.39 4.15 16.46
N GLU A 72 8.77 4.75 15.45
CA GLU A 72 8.89 4.32 14.05
C GLU A 72 9.97 5.07 13.28
N VAL A 73 10.70 5.96 13.94
CA VAL A 73 11.74 6.79 13.30
C VAL A 73 11.16 7.49 12.05
N ALA A 74 10.38 8.55 12.29
CA ALA A 74 9.74 9.31 11.22
C ALA A 74 10.76 9.75 10.15
N HIS A 75 10.40 9.59 8.89
CA HIS A 75 11.28 9.87 7.77
C HIS A 75 11.46 11.38 7.59
N GLN A 76 12.73 11.85 7.59
CA GLN A 76 13.06 13.29 7.58
C GLN A 76 13.08 13.93 6.18
N GLY A 77 13.13 13.13 5.11
CA GLY A 77 13.30 13.58 3.73
C GLY A 77 12.02 13.62 2.90
N LEU A 78 10.83 13.47 3.51
CA LEU A 78 9.56 13.40 2.80
C LEU A 78 9.17 14.72 2.15
N SER A 79 8.37 14.66 1.10
CA SER A 79 7.70 15.82 0.50
C SER A 79 6.74 16.48 1.49
N GLU A 80 6.02 15.67 2.29
CA GLU A 80 5.14 16.10 3.37
C GLU A 80 5.12 15.02 4.48
N LEU A 81 5.21 15.43 5.73
CA LEU A 81 4.97 14.57 6.90
C LEU A 81 3.77 15.10 7.67
N ILE A 82 2.71 14.32 7.73
CA ILE A 82 1.49 14.65 8.46
C ILE A 82 1.51 13.89 9.78
N VAL A 83 1.55 14.62 10.88
CA VAL A 83 1.43 14.06 12.23
C VAL A 83 -0.03 14.12 12.65
N THR A 84 -0.59 12.98 13.06
CA THR A 84 -1.98 12.87 13.48
C THR A 84 -2.08 12.59 14.99
N PRO A 85 -3.18 12.98 15.65
CA PRO A 85 -3.34 12.75 17.09
C PRO A 85 -3.44 11.26 17.44
N ASP A 86 -4.02 10.43 16.56
CA ASP A 86 -4.23 9.01 16.82
C ASP A 86 -4.22 8.15 15.55
N MET A 87 -4.38 6.83 15.73
CA MET A 87 -4.39 5.84 14.63
C MET A 87 -5.64 5.93 13.74
N HIS A 88 -6.77 6.36 14.25
CA HIS A 88 -8.01 6.50 13.46
C HIS A 88 -7.88 7.65 12.47
N GLU A 89 -7.40 8.80 12.96
CA GLU A 89 -7.14 9.96 12.12
C GLU A 89 -6.05 9.65 11.07
N ARG A 90 -4.97 8.94 11.45
CA ARG A 90 -3.94 8.48 10.52
C ARG A 90 -4.54 7.74 9.33
N LYS A 91 -5.31 6.69 9.59
CA LYS A 91 -5.89 5.84 8.54
C LYS A 91 -6.87 6.63 7.66
N LYS A 92 -7.67 7.50 8.28
CA LYS A 92 -8.57 8.38 7.55
C LYS A 92 -7.80 9.33 6.61
N VAL A 93 -6.76 9.99 7.11
CA VAL A 93 -5.93 10.90 6.29
C VAL A 93 -5.24 10.15 5.15
N MET A 94 -4.69 8.97 5.40
CA MET A 94 -4.10 8.13 4.36
C MET A 94 -5.12 7.77 3.28
N ALA A 95 -6.32 7.38 3.68
CA ALA A 95 -7.39 7.06 2.75
C ALA A 95 -7.86 8.28 1.94
N ASP A 96 -8.02 9.43 2.57
CA ASP A 96 -8.49 10.66 1.92
C ASP A 96 -7.47 11.19 0.88
N ARG A 97 -6.17 11.02 1.16
CA ARG A 97 -5.07 11.50 0.30
C ARG A 97 -4.75 10.58 -0.89
N ALA A 98 -5.30 9.39 -0.95
CA ALA A 98 -5.00 8.38 -1.97
C ALA A 98 -6.13 8.21 -2.99
N ASP A 99 -5.78 7.79 -4.20
CA ASP A 99 -6.69 7.42 -5.29
C ASP A 99 -6.80 5.90 -5.48
N GLY A 100 -5.95 5.14 -4.81
CA GLY A 100 -5.94 3.69 -4.79
C GLY A 100 -5.03 3.17 -3.69
N PHE A 101 -5.12 1.88 -3.39
CA PHE A 101 -4.43 1.24 -2.28
C PHE A 101 -3.68 0.00 -2.74
N ILE A 102 -2.46 -0.19 -2.25
CA ILE A 102 -1.66 -1.41 -2.46
C ILE A 102 -1.13 -1.88 -1.10
N ALA A 103 -1.40 -3.14 -0.76
CA ALA A 103 -0.72 -3.81 0.33
C ALA A 103 0.45 -4.64 -0.22
N MET A 104 1.64 -4.39 0.30
CA MET A 104 2.84 -5.22 0.13
C MET A 104 3.00 -6.16 1.33
N PRO A 105 3.93 -7.12 1.28
CA PRO A 105 4.23 -7.96 2.45
C PRO A 105 4.48 -7.15 3.72
N GLY A 106 3.86 -7.58 4.81
CA GLY A 106 3.92 -6.91 6.10
C GLY A 106 3.31 -7.76 7.22
N GLY A 107 3.22 -7.19 8.39
CA GLY A 107 2.67 -7.85 9.57
C GLY A 107 1.20 -7.49 9.84
N LEU A 108 0.83 -7.58 11.12
CA LEU A 108 -0.55 -7.35 11.57
C LEU A 108 -1.07 -5.96 11.22
N GLY A 109 -0.24 -4.92 11.32
CA GLY A 109 -0.63 -3.55 10.96
C GLY A 109 -1.00 -3.43 9.48
N THR A 110 -0.19 -4.03 8.58
CA THR A 110 -0.47 -4.05 7.15
C THR A 110 -1.79 -4.77 6.84
N LEU A 111 -2.05 -5.88 7.50
CA LEU A 111 -3.30 -6.64 7.34
C LEU A 111 -4.49 -5.86 7.89
N GLU A 112 -4.35 -5.21 9.02
CA GLU A 112 -5.40 -4.38 9.62
C GLU A 112 -5.78 -3.23 8.68
N GLU A 113 -4.80 -2.49 8.15
CA GLU A 113 -5.03 -1.41 7.20
C GLU A 113 -5.70 -1.91 5.90
N LEU A 114 -5.24 -3.06 5.37
CA LEU A 114 -5.83 -3.68 4.17
C LEU A 114 -7.29 -4.07 4.39
N PHE A 115 -7.59 -4.76 5.49
CA PHE A 115 -8.96 -5.22 5.75
C PHE A 115 -9.90 -4.08 6.10
N GLU A 116 -9.43 -3.02 6.76
CA GLU A 116 -10.23 -1.84 7.00
C GLU A 116 -10.63 -1.16 5.68
N ILE A 117 -9.65 -0.90 4.80
CA ILE A 117 -9.94 -0.21 3.53
C ILE A 117 -10.81 -1.07 2.59
N LEU A 118 -10.65 -2.40 2.58
CA LEU A 118 -11.53 -3.31 1.87
C LEU A 118 -12.95 -3.31 2.44
N THR A 119 -13.08 -3.26 3.75
CA THR A 119 -14.39 -3.17 4.42
C THR A 119 -15.08 -1.85 4.07
N TRP A 120 -14.34 -0.75 4.03
CA TRP A 120 -14.90 0.54 3.60
C TRP A 120 -15.35 0.53 2.13
N ALA A 121 -14.60 -0.13 1.25
CA ALA A 121 -15.02 -0.35 -0.14
C ALA A 121 -16.28 -1.21 -0.24
N GLN A 122 -16.35 -2.32 0.52
CA GLN A 122 -17.52 -3.18 0.61
C GLN A 122 -18.77 -2.42 1.08
N LEU A 123 -18.61 -1.54 2.06
CA LEU A 123 -19.67 -0.69 2.61
C LEU A 123 -19.98 0.55 1.74
N ARG A 124 -19.26 0.72 0.62
CA ARG A 124 -19.39 1.84 -0.32
C ARG A 124 -19.04 3.21 0.27
N PHE A 125 -18.17 3.25 1.28
CA PHE A 125 -17.61 4.51 1.78
C PHE A 125 -16.61 5.11 0.79
N HIS A 126 -16.03 4.28 -0.10
CA HIS A 126 -15.25 4.71 -1.26
C HIS A 126 -15.39 3.68 -2.40
N ALA A 127 -14.97 4.11 -3.61
CA ALA A 127 -14.90 3.25 -4.80
C ALA A 127 -13.45 3.15 -5.35
N LYS A 128 -12.44 3.47 -4.53
CA LYS A 128 -11.04 3.46 -4.92
C LYS A 128 -10.55 2.02 -5.03
N PRO A 129 -9.72 1.66 -6.04
CA PRO A 129 -9.25 0.31 -6.24
C PRO A 129 -8.28 -0.13 -5.16
N CYS A 130 -8.33 -1.42 -4.79
CA CYS A 130 -7.49 -2.04 -3.77
C CYS A 130 -6.71 -3.22 -4.38
N GLY A 131 -5.40 -3.23 -4.18
CA GLY A 131 -4.49 -4.24 -4.69
C GLY A 131 -3.65 -4.91 -3.61
N LEU A 132 -3.26 -6.15 -3.89
CA LEU A 132 -2.35 -6.96 -3.10
C LEU A 132 -1.15 -7.33 -3.96
N LEU A 133 0.03 -6.84 -3.62
CA LEU A 133 1.27 -7.22 -4.29
C LEU A 133 1.82 -8.47 -3.63
N ASN A 134 1.62 -9.61 -4.31
CA ASN A 134 1.93 -10.95 -3.79
C ASN A 134 3.37 -11.36 -4.12
N VAL A 135 4.31 -10.70 -3.48
CA VAL A 135 5.75 -10.96 -3.68
C VAL A 135 6.10 -12.36 -3.19
N ASN A 136 6.70 -13.17 -4.07
CA ASN A 136 7.16 -14.54 -3.76
C ASN A 136 6.08 -15.44 -3.12
N GLY A 137 4.82 -15.24 -3.45
CA GLY A 137 3.72 -16.03 -2.89
C GLY A 137 3.45 -15.78 -1.40
N TYR A 138 3.98 -14.67 -0.84
CA TYR A 138 3.79 -14.34 0.58
C TYR A 138 2.33 -14.36 1.03
N TYR A 139 1.44 -13.93 0.15
CA TYR A 139 0.01 -13.86 0.43
C TYR A 139 -0.81 -15.04 -0.13
N ASP A 140 -0.19 -16.08 -0.69
CA ASP A 140 -0.93 -17.27 -1.18
C ASP A 140 -1.87 -17.84 -0.11
N PRO A 141 -1.43 -18.04 1.16
CA PRO A 141 -2.33 -18.54 2.20
C PRO A 141 -3.50 -17.59 2.52
N LEU A 142 -3.28 -16.26 2.44
CA LEU A 142 -4.34 -15.28 2.65
C LEU A 142 -5.36 -15.29 1.51
N VAL A 143 -4.89 -15.36 0.27
CA VAL A 143 -5.74 -15.44 -0.92
C VAL A 143 -6.58 -16.72 -0.85
N ALA A 144 -5.96 -17.87 -0.55
CA ALA A 144 -6.66 -19.14 -0.36
C ALA A 144 -7.70 -19.07 0.77
N PHE A 145 -7.39 -18.40 1.88
CA PHE A 145 -8.35 -18.19 2.97
C PHE A 145 -9.55 -17.37 2.53
N LEU A 146 -9.33 -16.26 1.80
CA LEU A 146 -10.42 -15.42 1.29
C LEU A 146 -11.30 -16.17 0.28
N ASP A 147 -10.72 -17.00 -0.57
CA ASP A 147 -11.46 -17.84 -1.53
C ASP A 147 -12.26 -18.93 -0.80
N ASN A 148 -11.71 -19.52 0.27
CA ASN A 148 -12.46 -20.40 1.14
C ASN A 148 -13.62 -19.69 1.85
N ALA A 149 -13.43 -18.46 2.30
CA ALA A 149 -14.50 -17.68 2.91
C ALA A 149 -15.66 -17.36 1.94
N VAL A 150 -15.37 -17.27 0.64
CA VAL A 150 -16.42 -17.21 -0.39
C VAL A 150 -17.14 -18.54 -0.50
N THR A 151 -16.42 -19.66 -0.53
CA THR A 151 -17.00 -21.02 -0.60
C THR A 151 -17.91 -21.30 0.59
N GLU A 152 -17.48 -20.89 1.80
CA GLU A 152 -18.26 -21.03 3.04
C GLU A 152 -19.39 -20.00 3.19
N GLY A 153 -19.52 -19.04 2.26
CA GLY A 153 -20.60 -18.05 2.22
C GLY A 153 -20.43 -16.84 3.16
N PHE A 154 -19.25 -16.66 3.78
CA PHE A 154 -18.97 -15.49 4.63
C PHE A 154 -18.57 -14.24 3.83
N ILE A 155 -17.99 -14.42 2.64
CA ILE A 155 -17.66 -13.34 1.72
C ILE A 155 -18.43 -13.55 0.41
N ARG A 156 -19.06 -12.49 -0.09
CA ARG A 156 -19.72 -12.55 -1.40
C ARG A 156 -18.67 -12.51 -2.53
N PRO A 157 -18.90 -13.18 -3.67
CA PRO A 157 -17.96 -13.16 -4.80
C PRO A 157 -17.64 -11.75 -5.31
N ASP A 158 -18.63 -10.85 -5.36
CA ASP A 158 -18.43 -9.45 -5.75
C ASP A 158 -17.55 -8.67 -4.75
N HIS A 159 -17.67 -8.93 -3.46
CA HIS A 159 -16.80 -8.34 -2.44
C HIS A 159 -15.36 -8.90 -2.49
N ARG A 160 -15.20 -10.21 -2.73
CA ARG A 160 -13.87 -10.81 -2.96
C ARG A 160 -13.19 -10.17 -4.18
N GLY A 161 -13.95 -9.83 -5.21
CA GLY A 161 -13.50 -9.16 -6.43
C GLY A 161 -12.98 -7.72 -6.21
N LEU A 162 -13.21 -7.10 -5.06
CA LEU A 162 -12.67 -5.78 -4.72
C LEU A 162 -11.15 -5.82 -4.54
N LEU A 163 -10.58 -6.94 -4.10
CA LEU A 163 -9.14 -7.13 -3.95
C LEU A 163 -8.54 -7.70 -5.23
N LYS A 164 -7.74 -6.89 -5.92
CA LYS A 164 -6.94 -7.34 -7.07
C LYS A 164 -5.61 -7.88 -6.58
N VAL A 165 -5.10 -8.94 -7.20
CA VAL A 165 -3.84 -9.58 -6.80
C VAL A 165 -2.94 -9.70 -8.02
N ALA A 166 -1.68 -9.32 -7.88
CA ALA A 166 -0.63 -9.56 -8.85
C ALA A 166 0.72 -9.73 -8.14
N ASP A 167 1.67 -10.36 -8.79
CA ASP A 167 3.02 -10.63 -8.28
C ASP A 167 4.05 -9.56 -8.71
N ASP A 168 3.68 -8.72 -9.67
CA ASP A 168 4.52 -7.61 -10.13
C ASP A 168 3.79 -6.25 -10.05
N PRO A 169 4.52 -5.16 -9.70
CA PRO A 169 3.94 -3.84 -9.48
C PRO A 169 3.30 -3.22 -10.73
N ALA A 170 3.88 -3.44 -11.92
CA ALA A 170 3.38 -2.83 -13.15
C ALA A 170 2.03 -3.40 -13.53
N THR A 171 1.90 -4.73 -13.52
CA THR A 171 0.64 -5.47 -13.76
C THR A 171 -0.42 -5.10 -12.71
N LEU A 172 -0.01 -4.99 -11.42
CA LEU A 172 -0.97 -4.60 -10.39
C LEU A 172 -1.52 -3.20 -10.64
N LEU A 173 -0.67 -2.22 -10.93
CA LEU A 173 -1.09 -0.84 -11.18
C LEU A 173 -2.00 -0.74 -12.42
N GLU A 174 -1.73 -1.49 -13.49
CA GLU A 174 -2.61 -1.56 -14.65
C GLU A 174 -3.99 -2.12 -14.29
N THR A 175 -4.03 -3.22 -13.54
CA THR A 175 -5.26 -3.85 -13.06
C THR A 175 -6.08 -2.91 -12.16
N LEU A 176 -5.41 -2.03 -11.42
CA LEU A 176 -6.04 -1.01 -10.60
C LEU A 176 -6.49 0.25 -11.38
N GLY A 177 -6.26 0.31 -12.69
CA GLY A 177 -6.65 1.45 -13.51
C GLY A 177 -5.64 2.62 -13.52
N PHE A 178 -4.37 2.31 -13.24
CA PHE A 178 -3.24 3.24 -13.33
C PHE A 178 -2.25 2.78 -14.42
N PRO A 179 -2.61 2.84 -15.71
CA PRO A 179 -1.74 2.39 -16.79
C PRO A 179 -0.48 3.25 -16.90
N ALA A 180 0.57 2.66 -17.47
CA ALA A 180 1.75 3.44 -17.86
C ALA A 180 1.36 4.50 -18.92
N PRO A 181 2.02 5.66 -18.93
CA PRO A 181 1.84 6.63 -20.02
C PRO A 181 2.25 6.01 -21.34
N GLU A 182 1.55 6.36 -22.41
CA GLU A 182 1.96 5.92 -23.76
C GLU A 182 3.37 6.41 -24.08
N PRO A 183 4.21 5.58 -24.70
CA PRO A 183 5.51 6.04 -25.16
C PRO A 183 5.31 7.18 -26.18
N ARG A 184 5.98 8.30 -25.94
CA ARG A 184 6.01 9.43 -26.87
C ARG A 184 6.89 9.15 -28.06
#